data_5fe8fd8d968bb35371af26e957fe4a46
#
_entry.id   5fe8fd8d968bb35371af26e957fe4a46
#
_cell.length_a   1.000
_cell.length_b   1.000
_cell.length_c   1.000
_cell.angle_alpha   90.00
_cell.angle_beta   90.00
_cell.angle_gamma   90.00
#
_symmetry.space_group_name_H-M   'P 1'
#
loop_
_entity.id
_entity.type
_entity.pdbx_description
1 polymer ?
#
loop_
_entity_poly.entity_id
_entity_poly.type
_entity_poly.pdbx_seq_one_letter_code
_entity_poly.pdbx_strand_id
1 'polypeptide(L)'
;AKDELVDDPRWNGYEVPPTSNANYGWILNIVSKLSQNGVAGFLLANGALSDDGTELKIRQQLIENHLVEAIIILPRNLFYTTDISVTLWILNKNKKARVVEQNRKLKRYRNREDEILFMDLRQMGSPYEKKYIELTEEDRAKVTSVYHNWQQEGYEETYENVPEFCYSASFDEVKEKGFRLS
;
A
#
# COMPACT_ATOMS: atom_id res chain seq x y z
N ALA A 1 1.60 11.68 27.57
CA ALA A 1 2.53 11.22 26.52
C ALA A 1 2.24 11.89 25.18
N LYS A 2 1.18 12.67 25.12
CA LYS A 2 0.63 13.14 23.84
C LYS A 2 1.33 14.40 23.33
N ASP A 3 1.68 15.30 24.21
CA ASP A 3 2.33 16.58 23.83
C ASP A 3 3.87 16.44 23.71
N GLU A 4 4.41 15.36 24.26
CA GLU A 4 5.85 15.06 24.24
C GLU A 4 6.38 14.64 22.85
N LEU A 5 5.50 14.29 21.92
CA LEU A 5 5.88 13.79 20.60
C LEU A 5 5.66 14.81 19.47
N VAL A 6 5.27 16.05 19.79
CA VAL A 6 5.01 17.08 18.75
C VAL A 6 6.26 17.41 17.95
N ASP A 7 7.41 17.48 18.60
CA ASP A 7 8.71 17.80 17.98
C ASP A 7 9.53 16.55 17.62
N ASP A 8 8.89 15.41 17.49
CA ASP A 8 9.58 14.15 17.16
C ASP A 8 10.14 14.20 15.74
N PRO A 9 11.44 13.90 15.55
CA PRO A 9 12.07 13.96 14.23
C PRO A 9 11.46 12.99 13.20
N ARG A 10 10.69 12.00 13.63
CA ARG A 10 9.97 11.10 12.72
C ARG A 10 8.89 11.82 11.90
N TRP A 11 8.45 12.99 12.37
CA TRP A 11 7.44 13.80 11.66
C TRP A 11 8.05 14.84 10.71
N ASN A 12 9.37 14.94 10.63
CA ASN A 12 10.01 15.93 9.77
C ASN A 12 9.56 15.83 8.32
N GLY A 13 9.04 16.94 7.78
CA GLY A 13 8.48 17.01 6.44
C GLY A 13 7.01 16.60 6.33
N TYR A 14 6.37 16.25 7.45
CA TYR A 14 4.96 15.86 7.53
C TYR A 14 4.22 16.67 8.60
N GLU A 15 2.89 16.68 8.48
CA GLU A 15 2.04 17.12 9.58
C GLU A 15 2.24 16.22 10.81
N VAL A 16 2.09 16.78 11.99
CA VAL A 16 2.17 16.00 13.24
C VAL A 16 0.94 15.10 13.34
N PRO A 17 1.12 13.77 13.52
CA PRO A 17 -0.01 12.86 13.64
C PRO A 17 -0.94 13.23 14.80
N PRO A 18 -2.27 13.07 14.63
CA PRO A 18 -3.21 13.41 15.69
C PRO A 18 -3.05 12.43 16.86
N THR A 19 -3.29 12.94 18.06
CA THR A 19 -3.21 12.14 19.30
C THR A 19 -4.38 11.18 19.47
N SER A 20 -5.46 11.38 18.72
CA SER A 20 -6.67 10.55 18.76
C SER A 20 -6.59 9.28 17.93
N ASN A 21 -5.72 9.25 16.92
CA ASN A 21 -5.56 8.12 16.01
C ASN A 21 -4.07 7.84 15.75
N ALA A 22 -3.62 6.66 16.10
CA ALA A 22 -2.21 6.27 15.99
C ALA A 22 -1.79 5.78 14.59
N ASN A 23 -2.72 5.53 13.67
CA ASN A 23 -2.42 4.92 12.37
C ASN A 23 -1.34 5.67 11.60
N TYR A 24 -1.49 6.96 11.42
CA TYR A 24 -0.51 7.77 10.67
C TYR A 24 0.79 8.01 11.45
N GLY A 25 0.75 7.98 12.76
CA GLY A 25 1.97 7.96 13.58
C GLY A 25 2.81 6.70 13.32
N TRP A 26 2.17 5.55 13.24
CA TRP A 26 2.84 4.30 12.87
C TRP A 26 3.37 4.31 11.45
N ILE A 27 2.60 4.83 10.49
CA ILE A 27 3.03 4.96 9.09
C ILE A 27 4.30 5.82 9.02
N LEU A 28 4.31 7.00 9.64
CA LEU A 28 5.48 7.88 9.63
C LEU A 28 6.68 7.28 10.37
N ASN A 29 6.45 6.54 11.44
CA ASN A 29 7.52 5.79 12.11
C ASN A 29 8.15 4.75 11.17
N ILE A 30 7.36 4.05 10.40
CA ILE A 30 7.86 3.10 9.38
C ILE A 30 8.64 3.85 8.30
N VAL A 31 8.08 4.92 7.75
CA VAL A 31 8.75 5.74 6.71
C VAL A 31 10.11 6.25 7.18
N SER A 32 10.20 6.73 8.43
CA SER A 32 11.45 7.25 9.01
C SER A 32 12.57 6.21 9.09
N LYS A 33 12.23 4.93 9.05
CA LYS A 33 13.18 3.81 9.15
C LYS A 33 13.49 3.15 7.80
N LEU A 34 12.81 3.54 6.73
CA LEU A 34 13.08 2.98 5.42
C LEU A 34 14.42 3.48 4.87
N SER A 35 15.22 2.56 4.37
CA SER A 35 16.41 2.88 3.60
C SER A 35 16.06 3.49 2.24
N GLN A 36 17.05 3.95 1.49
CA GLN A 36 16.86 4.63 0.20
C GLN A 36 16.02 3.84 -0.81
N ASN A 37 16.12 2.51 -0.82
CA ASN A 37 15.35 1.60 -1.66
C ASN A 37 14.44 0.68 -0.84
N GLY A 38 14.13 1.08 0.40
CA GLY A 38 13.36 0.28 1.33
C GLY A 38 11.90 0.16 0.94
N VAL A 39 11.32 -1.00 1.21
CA VAL A 39 9.90 -1.32 1.01
C VAL A 39 9.33 -1.80 2.34
N ALA A 40 8.13 -1.34 2.68
CA ALA A 40 7.41 -1.80 3.85
C ALA A 40 5.98 -2.22 3.48
N GLY A 41 5.52 -3.31 4.08
CA GLY A 41 4.13 -3.72 4.03
C GLY A 41 3.54 -3.76 5.44
N PHE A 42 2.34 -3.24 5.61
CA PHE A 42 1.64 -3.25 6.89
C PHE A 42 0.12 -3.26 6.69
N LEU A 43 -0.58 -3.68 7.72
CA LEU A 43 -2.02 -3.83 7.72
C LEU A 43 -2.68 -2.71 8.53
N LEU A 44 -3.70 -2.10 7.97
CA LEU A 44 -4.58 -1.15 8.66
C LEU A 44 -6.04 -1.44 8.34
N ALA A 45 -6.93 -1.07 9.25
CA ALA A 45 -8.36 -1.05 8.98
C ALA A 45 -8.69 -0.08 7.83
N ASN A 46 -9.73 -0.37 7.05
CA ASN A 46 -10.07 0.39 5.85
C ASN A 46 -10.35 1.87 6.09
N GLY A 47 -10.75 2.27 7.29
CA GLY A 47 -10.96 3.68 7.65
C GLY A 47 -9.75 4.56 7.36
N ALA A 48 -8.53 4.04 7.54
CA ALA A 48 -7.31 4.78 7.26
C ALA A 48 -7.16 5.24 5.79
N LEU A 49 -7.87 4.62 4.86
CA LEU A 49 -7.85 4.99 3.43
C LEU A 49 -8.59 6.29 3.15
N SER A 50 -9.49 6.69 4.03
CA SER A 50 -10.41 7.82 3.83
C SER A 50 -10.55 8.77 5.02
N ASP A 51 -9.75 8.60 6.07
CA ASP A 51 -9.71 9.53 7.21
C ASP A 51 -9.49 10.97 6.72
N ASP A 52 -10.21 11.91 7.32
CA ASP A 52 -10.16 13.34 7.00
C ASP A 52 -9.22 14.11 7.97
N GLY A 53 -9.14 15.42 7.84
CA GLY A 53 -8.38 16.27 8.75
C GLY A 53 -6.87 16.13 8.62
N THR A 54 -6.19 15.96 9.73
CA THR A 54 -4.72 15.83 9.76
C THR A 54 -4.26 14.55 9.08
N GLU A 55 -4.99 13.47 9.22
CA GLU A 55 -4.72 12.18 8.57
C GLU A 55 -4.76 12.32 7.05
N LEU A 56 -5.73 13.05 6.50
CA LEU A 56 -5.77 13.37 5.08
C LEU A 56 -4.54 14.13 4.62
N LYS A 57 -4.09 15.13 5.39
CA LYS A 57 -2.89 15.92 5.05
C LYS A 57 -1.65 15.05 5.00
N ILE A 58 -1.46 14.16 5.98
CA ILE A 58 -0.33 13.22 6.01
C ILE A 58 -0.42 12.26 4.81
N ARG A 59 -1.58 11.73 4.52
CA ARG A 59 -1.79 10.85 3.36
C ARG A 59 -1.47 11.55 2.05
N GLN A 60 -1.91 12.78 1.88
CA GLN A 60 -1.56 13.62 0.74
C GLN A 60 -0.05 13.80 0.62
N GLN A 61 0.64 14.12 1.72
CA GLN A 61 2.10 14.28 1.73
C GLN A 61 2.82 12.98 1.36
N LEU A 62 2.36 11.83 1.85
CA LEU A 62 2.91 10.51 1.46
C LEU A 62 2.76 10.25 -0.04
N ILE A 63 1.62 10.57 -0.61
CA ILE A 63 1.32 10.38 -2.03
C ILE A 63 2.16 11.35 -2.88
N GLU A 64 2.24 12.61 -2.50
CA GLU A 64 3.06 13.62 -3.18
C GLU A 64 4.57 13.31 -3.12
N ASN A 65 5.02 12.62 -2.07
CA ASN A 65 6.39 12.13 -1.93
C ASN A 65 6.62 10.79 -2.63
N HIS A 66 5.66 10.29 -3.40
CA HIS A 66 5.74 9.03 -4.17
C HIS A 66 6.03 7.79 -3.32
N LEU A 67 5.56 7.76 -2.06
CA LEU A 67 5.83 6.66 -1.14
C LEU A 67 4.80 5.54 -1.19
N VAL A 68 3.56 5.83 -1.56
CA VAL A 68 2.50 4.81 -1.63
C VAL A 68 2.61 4.05 -2.94
N GLU A 69 2.94 2.77 -2.88
CA GLU A 69 3.07 1.92 -4.06
C GLU A 69 1.80 1.15 -4.38
N ALA A 70 1.24 0.47 -3.38
CA ALA A 70 0.05 -0.35 -3.59
C ALA A 70 -0.87 -0.34 -2.38
N ILE A 71 -2.15 -0.48 -2.64
CA ILE A 71 -3.24 -0.67 -1.68
C ILE A 71 -3.98 -1.93 -2.06
N ILE A 72 -3.98 -2.92 -1.17
CA ILE A 72 -4.55 -4.23 -1.42
C ILE A 72 -5.63 -4.51 -0.37
N ILE A 73 -6.90 -4.51 -0.80
CA ILE A 73 -8.03 -4.79 0.08
C ILE A 73 -8.13 -6.30 0.25
N LEU A 74 -8.07 -6.76 1.50
CA LEU A 74 -8.08 -8.18 1.84
C LEU A 74 -9.51 -8.69 2.05
N PRO A 75 -9.75 -10.01 1.86
CA PRO A 75 -11.03 -10.61 2.22
C PRO A 75 -11.35 -10.43 3.70
N ARG A 76 -12.63 -10.30 4.02
CA ARG A 76 -13.10 -10.37 5.41
C ARG A 76 -12.84 -11.78 5.96
N ASN A 77 -12.75 -11.89 7.27
CA ASN A 77 -12.51 -13.17 7.97
C ASN A 77 -11.21 -13.89 7.60
N LEU A 78 -10.23 -13.16 7.06
CA LEU A 78 -8.89 -13.67 6.79
C LEU A 78 -8.10 -13.88 8.10
N PHE A 79 -8.42 -13.13 9.14
CA PHE A 79 -7.75 -13.17 10.44
C PHE A 79 -8.68 -13.70 11.52
N TYR A 80 -8.21 -14.65 12.35
CA TYR A 80 -8.99 -15.34 13.37
C TYR A 80 -9.57 -14.42 14.46
N THR A 81 -8.97 -13.27 14.67
CA THR A 81 -9.32 -12.38 15.79
C THR A 81 -10.28 -11.25 15.43
N THR A 82 -10.55 -11.04 14.15
CA THR A 82 -11.31 -9.88 13.71
C THR A 82 -12.08 -10.12 12.41
N ASP A 83 -13.32 -9.66 12.37
CA ASP A 83 -14.15 -9.57 11.16
C ASP A 83 -14.11 -8.15 10.55
N ILE A 84 -13.06 -7.40 10.81
CA ILE A 84 -12.87 -6.06 10.27
C ILE A 84 -12.27 -6.15 8.87
N SER A 85 -12.74 -5.29 7.96
CA SER A 85 -12.10 -5.12 6.66
C SER A 85 -10.72 -4.49 6.83
N VAL A 86 -9.70 -5.19 6.37
CA VAL A 86 -8.29 -4.81 6.51
C VAL A 86 -7.68 -4.63 5.14
N THR A 87 -6.81 -3.66 5.05
CA THR A 87 -6.06 -3.33 3.83
C THR A 87 -4.57 -3.46 4.07
N LEU A 88 -3.89 -4.11 3.14
CA LEU A 88 -2.43 -4.14 3.07
C LEU A 88 -1.95 -2.89 2.33
N TRP A 89 -1.13 -2.09 3.00
CA TRP A 89 -0.42 -0.96 2.41
C TRP A 89 0.99 -1.38 2.07
N ILE A 90 1.44 -1.00 0.88
CA ILE A 90 2.84 -1.15 0.49
C ILE A 90 3.42 0.24 0.24
N LEU A 91 4.44 0.59 1.02
CA LEU A 91 5.25 1.79 0.84
C LEU A 91 6.58 1.42 0.19
N ASN A 92 7.02 2.25 -0.73
CA ASN A 92 8.29 2.06 -1.43
C ASN A 92 9.03 3.39 -1.56
N LYS A 93 10.26 3.46 -1.05
CA LYS A 93 11.09 4.66 -1.11
C LYS A 93 11.60 4.99 -2.50
N ASN A 94 11.67 4.01 -3.39
CA ASN A 94 12.15 4.21 -4.75
C ASN A 94 11.22 3.55 -5.77
N LYS A 95 10.32 4.33 -6.33
CA LYS A 95 9.41 3.93 -7.41
C LYS A 95 9.95 4.33 -8.81
N LYS A 96 11.19 4.77 -8.90
CA LYS A 96 11.82 5.17 -10.16
C LYS A 96 12.20 3.97 -11.00
N ALA A 97 12.30 4.21 -12.30
CA ALA A 97 12.85 3.22 -13.23
C ALA A 97 14.30 2.90 -12.84
N ARG A 98 14.61 1.61 -12.76
CA ARG A 98 15.96 1.12 -12.50
C ARG A 98 16.11 -0.33 -12.91
N VAL A 99 17.35 -0.73 -13.13
CA VAL A 99 17.72 -2.12 -13.40
C VAL A 99 18.50 -2.65 -12.21
N VAL A 100 18.06 -3.80 -11.69
CA VAL A 100 18.72 -4.46 -10.56
C VAL A 100 19.06 -5.89 -10.96
N GLU A 101 20.29 -6.32 -10.69
CA GLU A 101 20.68 -7.71 -10.81
C GLU A 101 20.49 -8.43 -9.48
N GLN A 102 19.69 -9.48 -9.49
CA GLN A 102 19.47 -10.33 -8.33
C GLN A 102 19.46 -11.81 -8.77
N ASN A 103 20.28 -12.63 -8.12
CA ASN A 103 20.39 -14.06 -8.46
C ASN A 103 20.68 -14.32 -9.94
N ARG A 104 21.57 -13.53 -10.55
CA ARG A 104 21.94 -13.57 -11.98
C ARG A 104 20.76 -13.28 -12.94
N LYS A 105 19.68 -12.69 -12.44
CA LYS A 105 18.56 -12.24 -13.24
C LYS A 105 18.48 -10.71 -13.18
N LEU A 106 18.22 -10.09 -14.31
CA LEU A 106 17.97 -8.65 -14.39
C LEU A 106 16.49 -8.37 -14.13
N LYS A 107 16.23 -7.48 -13.19
CA LYS A 107 14.90 -6.92 -12.94
C LYS A 107 14.87 -5.49 -13.47
N ARG A 108 13.93 -5.20 -14.35
CA ARG A 108 13.75 -3.89 -14.98
C ARG A 108 12.50 -3.23 -14.40
N TYR A 109 12.70 -2.40 -13.38
CA TYR A 109 11.60 -1.65 -12.78
C TYR A 109 11.19 -0.49 -13.68
N ARG A 110 9.87 -0.31 -13.87
CA ARG A 110 9.28 0.87 -14.50
C ARG A 110 9.35 2.07 -13.55
N ASN A 111 9.26 3.27 -14.10
CA ASN A 111 8.93 4.45 -13.30
C ASN A 111 7.44 4.39 -12.90
N ARG A 112 7.17 4.35 -11.60
CA ARG A 112 5.82 4.28 -11.02
C ARG A 112 5.57 5.41 -10.03
N GLU A 113 6.35 6.49 -10.10
CA GLU A 113 6.25 7.60 -9.14
C GLU A 113 4.86 8.23 -9.13
N ASP A 114 4.22 8.33 -10.29
CA ASP A 114 2.90 8.93 -10.45
C ASP A 114 1.77 7.89 -10.57
N GLU A 115 1.98 6.68 -10.10
CA GLU A 115 0.99 5.61 -10.12
C GLU A 115 0.88 4.94 -8.76
N ILE A 116 -0.34 4.50 -8.42
CA ILE A 116 -0.62 3.64 -7.26
C ILE A 116 -1.42 2.44 -7.76
N LEU A 117 -0.96 1.25 -7.42
CA LEU A 117 -1.67 0.02 -7.75
C LEU A 117 -2.73 -0.29 -6.68
N PHE A 118 -3.97 -0.46 -7.11
CA PHE A 118 -5.07 -0.94 -6.27
C PHE A 118 -5.42 -2.37 -6.64
N MET A 119 -5.53 -3.23 -5.64
CA MET A 119 -6.05 -4.59 -5.81
C MET A 119 -7.19 -4.86 -4.82
N ASP A 120 -8.25 -5.50 -5.30
CA ASP A 120 -9.38 -5.92 -4.48
C ASP A 120 -9.45 -7.43 -4.42
N LEU A 121 -9.11 -8.00 -3.27
CA LEU A 121 -9.11 -9.43 -3.04
C LEU A 121 -10.35 -9.94 -2.30
N ARG A 122 -11.38 -9.11 -2.13
CA ARG A 122 -12.57 -9.47 -1.34
C ARG A 122 -13.33 -10.68 -1.91
N GLN A 123 -13.20 -10.92 -3.21
CA GLN A 123 -13.82 -12.08 -3.89
C GLN A 123 -12.89 -13.30 -3.96
N MET A 124 -11.66 -13.18 -3.47
CA MET A 124 -10.69 -14.26 -3.42
C MET A 124 -10.79 -15.05 -2.12
N GLY A 125 -10.15 -16.20 -2.11
CA GLY A 125 -10.05 -17.06 -0.97
C GLY A 125 -11.05 -18.21 -0.98
N SER A 126 -10.71 -19.23 -0.21
CA SER A 126 -11.56 -20.40 0.02
C SER A 126 -11.99 -20.46 1.47
N PRO A 127 -13.20 -20.92 1.76
CA PRO A 127 -13.64 -21.13 3.14
C PRO A 127 -12.69 -22.10 3.87
N TYR A 128 -12.20 -21.64 5.01
CA TYR A 128 -11.42 -22.43 5.96
C TYR A 128 -12.16 -22.44 7.28
N GLU A 129 -12.62 -23.61 7.71
CA GLU A 129 -13.56 -23.77 8.81
C GLU A 129 -14.88 -22.97 8.58
N LYS A 130 -15.75 -22.88 9.59
CA LYS A 130 -17.10 -22.29 9.40
C LYS A 130 -17.12 -20.77 9.21
N LYS A 131 -16.04 -20.06 9.57
CA LYS A 131 -16.03 -18.58 9.64
C LYS A 131 -14.89 -17.90 8.93
N TYR A 132 -13.86 -18.63 8.53
CA TYR A 132 -12.62 -18.04 8.07
C TYR A 132 -12.41 -18.28 6.59
N ILE A 133 -11.64 -17.38 6.00
CA ILE A 133 -11.21 -17.46 4.60
C ILE A 133 -9.70 -17.60 4.57
N GLU A 134 -9.21 -18.48 3.74
CA GLU A 134 -7.79 -18.66 3.44
C GLU A 134 -7.52 -18.28 1.99
N LEU A 135 -6.47 -17.47 1.77
CA LEU A 135 -5.94 -17.25 0.43
C LEU A 135 -5.18 -18.49 -0.03
N THR A 136 -5.61 -19.09 -1.12
CA THR A 136 -4.96 -20.27 -1.71
C THR A 136 -3.59 -19.91 -2.29
N GLU A 137 -2.76 -20.91 -2.59
CA GLU A 137 -1.51 -20.68 -3.31
C GLU A 137 -1.76 -20.06 -4.69
N GLU A 138 -2.82 -20.47 -5.37
CA GLU A 138 -3.24 -19.90 -6.64
C GLU A 138 -3.62 -18.43 -6.52
N ASP A 139 -4.39 -18.06 -5.50
CA ASP A 139 -4.73 -16.66 -5.19
C ASP A 139 -3.46 -15.82 -4.96
N ARG A 140 -2.54 -16.32 -4.12
CA ARG A 140 -1.27 -15.64 -3.83
C ARG A 140 -0.40 -15.49 -5.07
N ALA A 141 -0.30 -16.53 -5.89
CA ALA A 141 0.46 -16.50 -7.14
C ALA A 141 -0.11 -15.45 -8.11
N LYS A 142 -1.43 -15.37 -8.23
CA LYS A 142 -2.12 -14.38 -9.06
C LYS A 142 -1.83 -12.95 -8.61
N VAL A 143 -1.92 -12.67 -7.30
CA VAL A 143 -1.62 -11.36 -6.74
C VAL A 143 -0.15 -10.99 -6.97
N THR A 144 0.75 -11.93 -6.73
CA THR A 144 2.20 -11.75 -6.93
C THR A 144 2.53 -11.45 -8.39
N SER A 145 1.96 -12.20 -9.32
CA SER A 145 2.12 -11.98 -10.76
C SER A 145 1.65 -10.59 -11.18
N VAL A 146 0.45 -10.19 -10.77
CA VAL A 146 -0.10 -8.85 -11.09
C VAL A 146 0.80 -7.74 -10.55
N TYR A 147 1.24 -7.86 -9.31
CA TYR A 147 2.11 -6.86 -8.68
C TYR A 147 3.46 -6.73 -9.40
N HIS A 148 4.11 -7.84 -9.71
CA HIS A 148 5.40 -7.81 -10.40
C HIS A 148 5.28 -7.41 -11.87
N ASN A 149 4.21 -7.80 -12.57
CA ASN A 149 3.94 -7.33 -13.93
C ASN A 149 3.72 -5.81 -13.99
N TRP A 150 3.10 -5.25 -12.94
CA TRP A 150 2.93 -3.80 -12.82
C TRP A 150 4.25 -3.08 -12.50
N GLN A 151 5.08 -3.65 -11.62
CA GLN A 151 6.36 -3.05 -11.24
C GLN A 151 7.43 -3.12 -12.32
N GLN A 152 7.46 -4.19 -13.10
CA GLN A 152 8.59 -4.57 -13.93
C GLN A 152 8.19 -4.69 -15.40
N GLU A 153 9.12 -4.35 -16.28
CA GLU A 153 9.02 -4.70 -17.68
C GLU A 153 9.53 -6.13 -17.91
N GLY A 154 8.77 -6.92 -18.66
CA GLY A 154 9.18 -8.27 -19.06
C GLY A 154 9.25 -9.29 -17.92
N TYR A 155 8.47 -9.14 -16.86
CA TYR A 155 8.39 -10.15 -15.80
C TYR A 155 7.73 -11.45 -16.33
N GLU A 156 6.43 -11.44 -16.57
CA GLU A 156 5.67 -12.54 -17.20
C GLU A 156 4.81 -11.97 -18.33
N GLU A 157 3.94 -11.05 -18.02
CA GLU A 157 3.00 -10.41 -18.94
C GLU A 157 3.05 -8.89 -18.80
N THR A 158 2.53 -8.19 -19.81
CA THR A 158 2.27 -6.75 -19.68
C THR A 158 1.10 -6.53 -18.72
N TYR A 159 1.27 -5.63 -17.74
CA TYR A 159 0.19 -5.28 -16.81
C TYR A 159 -0.99 -4.67 -17.56
N GLU A 160 -2.19 -5.11 -17.21
CA GLU A 160 -3.45 -4.53 -17.63
C GLU A 160 -4.40 -4.40 -16.45
N ASN A 161 -5.20 -3.33 -16.43
CA ASN A 161 -6.29 -3.19 -15.47
C ASN A 161 -7.33 -4.28 -15.69
N VAL A 162 -7.81 -4.89 -14.61
CA VAL A 162 -8.87 -5.89 -14.65
C VAL A 162 -10.04 -5.40 -13.80
N PRO A 163 -11.23 -5.20 -14.37
CA PRO A 163 -12.41 -4.75 -13.61
C PRO A 163 -12.64 -5.58 -12.36
N GLU A 164 -13.01 -4.92 -11.26
CA GLU A 164 -13.28 -5.52 -9.96
C GLU A 164 -12.09 -6.24 -9.30
N PHE A 165 -10.90 -6.19 -9.89
CA PHE A 165 -9.72 -6.85 -9.35
C PHE A 165 -8.52 -5.92 -9.16
N CYS A 166 -8.02 -5.30 -10.22
CA CYS A 166 -6.83 -4.44 -10.12
C CYS A 166 -6.93 -3.21 -11.02
N TYR A 167 -6.40 -2.10 -10.52
CA TYR A 167 -6.40 -0.83 -11.21
C TYR A 167 -5.13 -0.04 -10.86
N SER A 168 -4.43 0.43 -11.88
CA SER A 168 -3.31 1.36 -11.70
C SER A 168 -3.84 2.77 -11.86
N ALA A 169 -3.98 3.50 -10.75
CA ALA A 169 -4.45 4.87 -10.75
C ALA A 169 -3.27 5.83 -10.95
N SER A 170 -3.49 6.87 -11.77
CA SER A 170 -2.54 7.96 -11.90
C SER A 170 -2.60 8.89 -10.68
N PHE A 171 -1.53 9.67 -10.47
CA PHE A 171 -1.51 10.73 -9.46
C PHE A 171 -2.70 11.70 -9.63
N ASP A 172 -3.00 12.10 -10.87
CA ASP A 172 -4.10 13.02 -11.14
C ASP A 172 -5.46 12.43 -10.74
N GLU A 173 -5.71 11.16 -11.03
CA GLU A 173 -6.93 10.47 -10.59
C GLU A 173 -7.05 10.43 -9.06
N VAL A 174 -5.97 10.16 -8.35
CA VAL A 174 -5.95 10.14 -6.88
C VAL A 174 -6.20 11.55 -6.32
N LYS A 175 -5.59 12.56 -6.92
CA LYS A 175 -5.78 13.97 -6.57
C LYS A 175 -7.23 14.42 -6.78
N GLU A 176 -7.84 14.07 -7.92
CA GLU A 176 -9.24 14.38 -8.20
C GLU A 176 -10.21 13.77 -7.19
N LYS A 177 -9.85 12.61 -6.62
CA LYS A 177 -10.60 11.97 -5.53
C LYS A 177 -10.25 12.52 -4.14
N GLY A 178 -9.53 13.64 -4.06
CA GLY A 178 -9.14 14.27 -2.79
C GLY A 178 -8.17 13.43 -1.97
N PHE A 179 -7.26 12.70 -2.62
CA PHE A 179 -6.27 11.81 -1.99
C PHE A 179 -6.88 10.70 -1.11
N ARG A 180 -8.11 10.31 -1.38
CA ARG A 180 -8.71 9.11 -0.80
C ARG A 180 -8.22 7.88 -1.56
N LEU A 181 -7.98 6.81 -0.81
CA LEU A 181 -7.47 5.54 -1.35
C LEU A 181 -8.52 4.41 -1.26
N SER A 182 -9.78 4.79 -1.04
CA SER A 182 -10.93 3.87 -0.97
C SER A 182 -11.77 3.97 -2.24
#